data_60c0da0feb50138b427a5e812bbb6f0a
#
_entry.id   60c0da0feb50138b427a5e812bbb6f0a
#
_cell.length_a   1.000
_cell.length_b   1.000
_cell.length_c   1.000
_cell.angle_alpha   90.00
_cell.angle_beta   90.00
_cell.angle_gamma   90.00
#
_symmetry.space_group_name_H-M   'P 1'
#
loop_
_entity.id
_entity.type
_entity.pdbx_description
1 polymer ?
#
loop_
_entity_poly.entity_id
_entity_poly.type
_entity_poly.pdbx_seq_one_letter_code
_entity_poly.pdbx_strand_id
1 'polypeptide(L)'
;EEDDAILLKGASTLSAPSSRVETHWAGVLVAIVLFPLAWFLVHDGAATLTGGNPSAWPSAASPMGALEILGGTAACAAALFMISRSSLGAFVVGALSTVIGLPFILMPGVTKSILGPTVNRLQAHSDLGKALSTYVMDDGLSGRFILMGVLTIMVAVVGHVARRSGQRTQDEGRGPRD
;
A
#
# COMPACT_ATOMS: atom_id res chain seq x y z
N GLU A 1 47.74 23.45 0.27
CA GLU A 1 46.44 24.14 0.37
C GLU A 1 45.59 24.01 -0.93
N GLU A 2 46.21 23.96 -2.11
CA GLU A 2 45.49 23.79 -3.38
C GLU A 2 44.96 22.37 -3.60
N ASP A 3 45.69 21.34 -3.11
CA ASP A 3 45.30 19.92 -3.24
C ASP A 3 44.10 19.56 -2.35
N ASP A 4 43.95 20.17 -1.18
CA ASP A 4 42.84 19.98 -0.28
C ASP A 4 41.52 20.57 -0.85
N ALA A 5 41.63 21.68 -1.58
CA ALA A 5 40.50 22.30 -2.25
C ALA A 5 39.93 21.44 -3.43
N ILE A 6 40.83 20.68 -4.09
CA ILE A 6 40.45 19.77 -5.19
C ILE A 6 39.73 18.53 -4.63
N LEU A 7 40.17 18.01 -3.50
CA LEU A 7 39.53 16.85 -2.84
C LEU A 7 38.16 17.19 -2.30
N LEU A 8 37.97 18.38 -1.73
CA LEU A 8 36.64 18.85 -1.27
C LEU A 8 35.66 19.11 -2.44
N LYS A 9 36.15 19.55 -3.60
CA LYS A 9 35.33 19.76 -4.78
C LYS A 9 34.89 18.44 -5.43
N GLY A 10 35.69 17.37 -5.33
CA GLY A 10 35.35 16.03 -5.77
C GLY A 10 34.29 15.35 -4.89
N ALA A 11 34.30 15.63 -3.58
CA ALA A 11 33.33 15.05 -2.63
C ALA A 11 31.91 15.64 -2.78
N SER A 12 31.79 16.87 -3.29
CA SER A 12 30.48 17.53 -3.47
C SER A 12 29.73 17.12 -4.73
N THR A 13 30.33 16.38 -5.64
CA THR A 13 29.71 15.96 -6.91
C THR A 13 28.93 14.64 -6.82
N LEU A 14 28.96 13.96 -5.67
CA LEU A 14 28.30 12.64 -5.48
C LEU A 14 26.86 12.71 -4.94
N SER A 15 26.34 13.88 -4.67
CA SER A 15 24.95 14.06 -4.24
C SER A 15 24.23 15.04 -5.17
N ALA A 16 23.94 14.60 -6.39
CA ALA A 16 22.88 15.26 -7.15
C ALA A 16 21.60 15.19 -6.30
N PRO A 17 20.95 16.33 -5.98
CA PRO A 17 19.70 16.31 -5.26
C PRO A 17 18.70 15.52 -6.11
N SER A 18 18.33 14.32 -5.66
CA SER A 18 17.24 13.58 -6.28
C SER A 18 16.03 14.51 -6.33
N SER A 19 15.49 14.76 -7.52
CA SER A 19 14.39 15.70 -7.66
C SER A 19 13.25 15.21 -6.76
N ARG A 20 12.61 16.09 -6.01
CA ARG A 20 11.47 15.73 -5.14
C ARG A 20 10.40 14.97 -5.91
N VAL A 21 10.27 15.24 -7.20
CA VAL A 21 9.35 14.58 -8.12
C VAL A 21 9.71 13.11 -8.31
N GLU A 22 10.99 12.76 -8.52
CA GLU A 22 11.44 11.37 -8.68
C GLU A 22 11.18 10.54 -7.42
N THR A 23 11.43 11.09 -6.24
CA THR A 23 11.16 10.41 -4.97
C THR A 23 9.67 10.17 -4.74
N HIS A 24 8.80 11.09 -5.17
CA HIS A 24 7.36 10.93 -5.07
C HIS A 24 6.83 9.82 -5.99
N TRP A 25 7.26 9.81 -7.25
CA TRP A 25 6.84 8.79 -8.21
C TRP A 25 7.36 7.39 -7.86
N ALA A 26 8.61 7.30 -7.40
CA ALA A 26 9.16 6.03 -6.93
C ALA A 26 8.34 5.45 -5.76
N GLY A 27 7.94 6.27 -4.80
CA GLY A 27 7.09 5.84 -3.67
C GLY A 27 5.71 5.36 -4.13
N VAL A 28 5.08 6.04 -5.09
CA VAL A 28 3.78 5.64 -5.67
C VAL A 28 3.91 4.30 -6.42
N LEU A 29 4.91 4.16 -7.27
CA LEU A 29 5.13 2.93 -8.05
C LEU A 29 5.39 1.72 -7.14
N VAL A 30 6.24 1.88 -6.13
CA VAL A 30 6.51 0.82 -5.15
C VAL A 30 5.23 0.44 -4.40
N ALA A 31 4.42 1.41 -3.99
CA ALA A 31 3.17 1.15 -3.30
C ALA A 31 2.15 0.40 -4.18
N ILE A 32 2.02 0.77 -5.46
CA ILE A 32 1.13 0.09 -6.42
C ILE A 32 1.49 -1.40 -6.57
N VAL A 33 2.77 -1.77 -6.40
CA VAL A 33 3.20 -3.17 -6.47
C VAL A 33 3.11 -3.86 -5.11
N LEU A 34 3.59 -3.21 -4.04
CA LEU A 34 3.66 -3.83 -2.72
C LEU A 34 2.30 -4.04 -2.07
N PHE A 35 1.33 -3.14 -2.26
CA PHE A 35 0.01 -3.31 -1.66
C PHE A 35 -0.75 -4.52 -2.20
N PRO A 36 -0.88 -4.74 -3.52
CA PRO A 36 -1.51 -5.95 -4.04
C PRO A 36 -0.77 -7.23 -3.65
N LEU A 37 0.56 -7.20 -3.63
CA LEU A 37 1.36 -8.33 -3.18
C LEU A 37 1.12 -8.65 -1.69
N ALA A 38 1.17 -7.65 -0.84
CA ALA A 38 0.91 -7.79 0.60
C ALA A 38 -0.52 -8.31 0.84
N TRP A 39 -1.49 -7.72 0.15
CA TRP A 39 -2.89 -8.13 0.21
C TRP A 39 -3.06 -9.60 -0.19
N PHE A 40 -2.46 -10.03 -1.30
CA PHE A 40 -2.52 -11.41 -1.76
C PHE A 40 -1.90 -12.37 -0.74
N LEU A 41 -0.68 -12.08 -0.24
CA LEU A 41 0.00 -12.92 0.74
C LEU A 41 -0.80 -13.10 2.04
N VAL A 42 -1.46 -12.04 2.52
CA VAL A 42 -2.29 -12.14 3.73
C VAL A 42 -3.50 -13.05 3.49
N HIS A 43 -4.15 -12.95 2.33
CA HIS A 43 -5.31 -13.79 2.00
C HIS A 43 -4.90 -15.25 1.78
N ASP A 44 -3.84 -15.48 1.03
CA ASP A 44 -3.32 -16.83 0.74
C ASP A 44 -2.84 -17.52 2.01
N GLY A 45 -2.12 -16.78 2.85
CA GLY A 45 -1.71 -17.27 4.17
C GLY A 45 -2.89 -17.59 5.09
N ALA A 46 -3.95 -16.79 5.09
CA ALA A 46 -5.16 -17.07 5.85
C ALA A 46 -5.89 -18.30 5.29
N ALA A 47 -5.98 -18.47 3.99
CA ALA A 47 -6.53 -19.65 3.35
C ALA A 47 -5.72 -20.92 3.69
N THR A 48 -4.39 -20.81 3.65
CA THR A 48 -3.47 -21.89 4.03
C THR A 48 -3.62 -22.29 5.52
N LEU A 49 -3.80 -21.30 6.42
CA LEU A 49 -4.03 -21.58 7.85
C LEU A 49 -5.35 -22.27 8.13
N THR A 50 -6.41 -21.89 7.43
CA THR A 50 -7.77 -22.38 7.68
C THR A 50 -8.16 -23.57 6.79
N GLY A 51 -7.23 -24.05 5.94
CA GLY A 51 -7.54 -25.09 4.95
C GLY A 51 -8.64 -24.67 3.96
N GLY A 52 -8.75 -23.37 3.67
CA GLY A 52 -9.77 -22.80 2.79
C GLY A 52 -11.13 -22.59 3.43
N ASN A 53 -11.30 -22.89 4.72
CA ASN A 53 -12.55 -22.64 5.46
C ASN A 53 -12.33 -21.53 6.50
N PRO A 54 -12.71 -20.26 6.21
CA PRO A 54 -12.44 -19.14 7.11
C PRO A 54 -13.16 -19.22 8.46
N SER A 55 -14.17 -20.10 8.60
CA SER A 55 -14.87 -20.33 9.85
C SER A 55 -14.25 -21.47 10.69
N ALA A 56 -13.28 -22.19 10.14
CA ALA A 56 -12.63 -23.29 10.85
C ALA A 56 -11.57 -22.75 11.82
N TRP A 57 -11.60 -23.27 13.05
CA TRP A 57 -10.49 -23.06 13.96
C TRP A 57 -9.33 -24.00 13.57
N PRO A 58 -8.13 -23.50 13.26
CA PRO A 58 -7.02 -24.35 12.87
C PRO A 58 -6.68 -25.34 13.98
N SER A 59 -6.60 -26.63 13.65
CA SER A 59 -6.22 -27.67 14.62
C SER A 59 -4.70 -27.71 14.87
N ALA A 60 -3.91 -27.17 13.96
CA ALA A 60 -2.45 -27.06 14.05
C ALA A 60 -1.97 -25.79 13.34
N ALA A 61 -0.82 -25.28 13.80
CA ALA A 61 -0.18 -24.14 13.12
C ALA A 61 0.36 -24.56 11.75
N SER A 62 0.04 -23.81 10.71
CA SER A 62 0.70 -23.92 9.40
C SER A 62 1.87 -22.94 9.35
N PRO A 63 3.13 -23.40 9.36
CA PRO A 63 4.29 -22.51 9.30
C PRO A 63 4.29 -21.67 8.00
N MET A 64 3.83 -22.25 6.89
CA MET A 64 3.77 -21.58 5.60
C MET A 64 2.72 -20.47 5.62
N GLY A 65 1.50 -20.73 6.06
CA GLY A 65 0.47 -19.71 6.16
C GLY A 65 0.84 -18.57 7.12
N ALA A 66 1.50 -18.90 8.25
CA ALA A 66 2.02 -17.88 9.15
C ALA A 66 3.10 -17.02 8.50
N LEU A 67 4.03 -17.62 7.74
CA LEU A 67 5.08 -16.90 7.03
C LEU A 67 4.51 -15.96 5.96
N GLU A 68 3.51 -16.40 5.21
CA GLU A 68 2.80 -15.60 4.20
C GLU A 68 2.11 -14.39 4.84
N ILE A 69 1.38 -14.57 5.95
CA ILE A 69 0.73 -13.46 6.67
C ILE A 69 1.77 -12.47 7.21
N LEU A 70 2.83 -12.96 7.85
CA LEU A 70 3.88 -12.10 8.39
C LEU A 70 4.63 -11.36 7.28
N GLY A 71 4.95 -12.05 6.20
CA GLY A 71 5.58 -11.45 5.01
C GLY A 71 4.69 -10.39 4.36
N GLY A 72 3.40 -10.69 4.17
CA GLY A 72 2.42 -9.74 3.67
C GLY A 72 2.24 -8.52 4.58
N THR A 73 2.19 -8.74 5.89
CA THR A 73 2.12 -7.66 6.90
C THR A 73 3.36 -6.78 6.85
N ALA A 74 4.56 -7.37 6.76
CA ALA A 74 5.81 -6.63 6.65
C ALA A 74 5.88 -5.83 5.34
N ALA A 75 5.45 -6.40 4.21
CA ALA A 75 5.35 -5.72 2.93
C ALA A 75 4.37 -4.55 2.97
N CYS A 76 3.22 -4.71 3.62
CA CYS A 76 2.25 -3.64 3.84
C CYS A 76 2.84 -2.52 4.69
N ALA A 77 3.52 -2.85 5.79
CA ALA A 77 4.19 -1.86 6.64
C ALA A 77 5.27 -1.09 5.88
N ALA A 78 6.08 -1.78 5.09
CA ALA A 78 7.09 -1.14 4.24
C ALA A 78 6.46 -0.20 3.20
N ALA A 79 5.38 -0.63 2.54
CA ALA A 79 4.63 0.21 1.59
C ALA A 79 4.07 1.46 2.28
N LEU A 80 3.42 1.32 3.44
CA LEU A 80 2.90 2.43 4.24
C LEU A 80 4.01 3.38 4.68
N PHE A 81 5.15 2.86 5.11
CA PHE A 81 6.31 3.67 5.48
C PHE A 81 6.84 4.50 4.29
N MET A 82 6.94 3.88 3.12
CA MET A 82 7.41 4.59 1.92
C MET A 82 6.43 5.68 1.47
N ILE A 83 5.13 5.39 1.43
CA ILE A 83 4.12 6.38 1.04
C ILE A 83 3.87 7.45 2.11
N SER A 84 4.15 7.18 3.39
CA SER A 84 4.04 8.19 4.45
C SER A 84 5.01 9.36 4.25
N ARG A 85 6.10 9.16 3.52
CA ARG A 85 7.01 10.22 3.09
C ARG A 85 6.42 11.11 1.99
N SER A 86 5.39 10.62 1.28
CA SER A 86 4.65 11.36 0.24
C SER A 86 3.16 11.27 0.53
N SER A 87 2.54 12.35 1.02
CA SER A 87 1.10 12.39 1.25
C SER A 87 0.28 12.14 -0.02
N LEU A 88 0.84 12.46 -1.18
CA LEU A 88 0.21 12.24 -2.49
C LEU A 88 0.07 10.74 -2.79
N GLY A 89 1.13 9.94 -2.52
CA GLY A 89 1.10 8.50 -2.78
C GLY A 89 0.04 7.76 -1.98
N ALA A 90 -0.05 8.06 -0.68
CA ALA A 90 -1.08 7.47 0.18
C ALA A 90 -2.49 7.87 -0.25
N PHE A 91 -2.68 9.14 -0.64
CA PHE A 91 -3.98 9.61 -1.13
C PHE A 91 -4.40 8.89 -2.43
N VAL A 92 -3.50 8.78 -3.40
CA VAL A 92 -3.77 8.10 -4.68
C VAL A 92 -4.13 6.64 -4.47
N VAL A 93 -3.33 5.89 -3.69
CA VAL A 93 -3.58 4.46 -3.42
C VAL A 93 -4.90 4.28 -2.66
N GLY A 94 -5.16 5.11 -1.66
CA GLY A 94 -6.40 5.04 -0.88
C GLY A 94 -7.64 5.41 -1.71
N ALA A 95 -7.56 6.45 -2.54
CA ALA A 95 -8.64 6.82 -3.45
C ALA A 95 -8.91 5.72 -4.47
N LEU A 96 -7.87 5.13 -5.05
CA LEU A 96 -8.00 4.03 -6.01
C LEU A 96 -8.68 2.82 -5.37
N SER A 97 -8.25 2.40 -4.18
CA SER A 97 -8.87 1.29 -3.44
C SER A 97 -10.36 1.55 -3.15
N THR A 98 -10.69 2.78 -2.73
CA THR A 98 -12.09 3.19 -2.48
C THR A 98 -12.92 3.14 -3.76
N VAL A 99 -12.41 3.71 -4.86
CA VAL A 99 -13.09 3.73 -6.16
C VAL A 99 -13.32 2.32 -6.71
N ILE A 100 -12.36 1.42 -6.53
CA ILE A 100 -12.51 0.01 -6.91
C ILE A 100 -13.56 -0.70 -6.05
N GLY A 101 -13.62 -0.40 -4.75
CA GLY A 101 -14.55 -1.05 -3.82
C GLY A 101 -16.00 -0.57 -3.95
N LEU A 102 -16.22 0.69 -4.29
CA LEU A 102 -17.56 1.29 -4.34
C LEU A 102 -18.56 0.55 -5.26
N PRO A 103 -18.21 0.15 -6.49
CA PRO A 103 -19.14 -0.54 -7.38
C PRO A 103 -19.65 -1.87 -6.82
N PHE A 104 -18.84 -2.58 -6.05
CA PHE A 104 -19.26 -3.86 -5.45
C PHE A 104 -20.43 -3.69 -4.46
N ILE A 105 -20.48 -2.55 -3.76
CA ILE A 105 -21.49 -2.27 -2.74
C ILE A 105 -22.68 -1.49 -3.33
N LEU A 106 -22.40 -0.46 -4.15
CA LEU A 106 -23.45 0.40 -4.66
C LEU A 106 -24.19 -0.20 -5.85
N MET A 107 -23.51 -0.99 -6.70
CA MET A 107 -24.05 -1.54 -7.93
C MET A 107 -23.63 -3.01 -8.15
N PRO A 108 -23.92 -3.93 -7.22
CA PRO A 108 -23.41 -5.31 -7.28
C PRO A 108 -23.86 -6.04 -8.56
N GLY A 109 -25.06 -5.77 -9.07
CA GLY A 109 -25.56 -6.35 -10.32
C GLY A 109 -24.77 -5.91 -11.55
N VAL A 110 -24.44 -4.62 -11.63
CA VAL A 110 -23.61 -4.06 -12.72
C VAL A 110 -22.19 -4.59 -12.62
N THR A 111 -21.62 -4.60 -11.43
CA THR A 111 -20.27 -5.15 -11.17
C THR A 111 -20.19 -6.62 -11.59
N LYS A 112 -21.19 -7.43 -11.24
CA LYS A 112 -21.27 -8.83 -11.64
C LYS A 112 -21.39 -8.98 -13.17
N SER A 113 -22.15 -8.14 -13.85
CA SER A 113 -22.29 -8.23 -15.31
C SER A 113 -21.02 -7.89 -16.06
N ILE A 114 -20.23 -6.93 -15.53
CA ILE A 114 -18.96 -6.49 -16.15
C ILE A 114 -17.81 -7.44 -15.80
N LEU A 115 -17.65 -7.76 -14.52
CA LEU A 115 -16.50 -8.54 -14.04
C LEU A 115 -16.71 -10.05 -14.12
N GLY A 116 -17.97 -10.52 -14.08
CA GLY A 116 -18.29 -11.94 -14.06
C GLY A 116 -17.64 -12.76 -15.19
N PRO A 117 -17.70 -12.33 -16.45
CA PRO A 117 -17.03 -13.06 -17.53
C PRO A 117 -15.53 -13.18 -17.34
N THR A 118 -14.88 -12.12 -16.83
CA THR A 118 -13.43 -12.11 -16.57
C THR A 118 -13.09 -12.99 -15.37
N VAL A 119 -13.84 -12.91 -14.31
CA VAL A 119 -13.72 -13.77 -13.12
C VAL A 119 -13.84 -15.24 -13.50
N ASN A 120 -14.86 -15.61 -14.26
CA ASN A 120 -15.07 -16.99 -14.70
C ASN A 120 -13.88 -17.51 -15.56
N ARG A 121 -13.34 -16.68 -16.42
CA ARG A 121 -12.14 -17.03 -17.22
C ARG A 121 -10.93 -17.24 -16.34
N LEU A 122 -10.66 -16.35 -15.37
CA LEU A 122 -9.55 -16.47 -14.44
C LEU A 122 -9.65 -17.75 -13.60
N GLN A 123 -10.85 -18.05 -13.08
CA GLN A 123 -11.11 -19.26 -12.30
C GLN A 123 -10.90 -20.54 -13.10
N ALA A 124 -11.21 -20.52 -14.40
CA ALA A 124 -11.03 -21.69 -15.27
C ALA A 124 -9.58 -21.88 -15.73
N HIS A 125 -8.71 -20.86 -15.62
CA HIS A 125 -7.39 -20.89 -16.24
C HIS A 125 -6.28 -21.41 -15.31
N SER A 126 -6.37 -21.14 -13.99
CA SER A 126 -5.33 -21.52 -13.02
C SER A 126 -5.82 -21.43 -11.59
N ASP A 127 -5.16 -22.17 -10.69
CA ASP A 127 -5.42 -22.09 -9.25
C ASP A 127 -5.15 -20.69 -8.69
N LEU A 128 -4.10 -20.01 -9.18
CA LEU A 128 -3.81 -18.61 -8.85
C LEU A 128 -4.95 -17.68 -9.30
N GLY A 129 -5.47 -17.87 -10.51
CA GLY A 129 -6.59 -17.08 -11.02
C GLY A 129 -7.87 -17.30 -10.20
N LYS A 130 -8.09 -18.55 -9.74
CA LYS A 130 -9.19 -18.90 -8.86
C LYS A 130 -9.03 -18.22 -7.49
N ALA A 131 -7.86 -18.33 -6.85
CA ALA A 131 -7.58 -17.71 -5.56
C ALA A 131 -7.75 -16.18 -5.64
N LEU A 132 -7.09 -15.53 -6.61
CA LEU A 132 -7.14 -14.08 -6.79
C LEU A 132 -8.56 -13.57 -7.00
N SER A 133 -9.33 -14.22 -7.87
CA SER A 133 -10.71 -13.81 -8.13
C SER A 133 -11.62 -14.00 -6.92
N THR A 134 -11.42 -15.06 -6.14
CA THR A 134 -12.16 -15.31 -4.90
C THR A 134 -11.86 -14.23 -3.87
N TYR A 135 -10.59 -13.89 -3.65
CA TYR A 135 -10.19 -12.86 -2.68
C TYR A 135 -10.69 -11.47 -3.08
N VAL A 136 -10.61 -11.12 -4.37
CA VAL A 136 -11.15 -9.85 -4.89
C VAL A 136 -12.67 -9.74 -4.67
N MET A 137 -13.40 -10.82 -4.93
CA MET A 137 -14.85 -10.84 -4.74
C MET A 137 -15.23 -10.76 -3.27
N ASP A 138 -14.51 -11.48 -2.38
CA ASP A 138 -14.75 -11.47 -0.94
C ASP A 138 -14.51 -10.07 -0.35
N ASP A 139 -13.38 -9.46 -0.66
CA ASP A 139 -13.04 -8.12 -0.18
C ASP A 139 -13.89 -7.03 -0.79
N GLY A 140 -14.27 -7.16 -2.06
CA GLY A 140 -15.17 -6.24 -2.73
C GLY A 140 -16.56 -6.24 -2.08
N LEU A 141 -17.14 -7.42 -1.89
CA LEU A 141 -18.48 -7.56 -1.31
C LEU A 141 -18.53 -7.31 0.20
N SER A 142 -17.45 -7.56 0.92
CA SER A 142 -17.37 -7.26 2.36
C SER A 142 -17.04 -5.79 2.67
N GLY A 143 -16.75 -4.96 1.66
CA GLY A 143 -16.39 -3.55 1.82
C GLY A 143 -14.96 -3.30 2.29
N ARG A 144 -14.12 -4.33 2.38
CA ARG A 144 -12.73 -4.21 2.85
C ARG A 144 -11.92 -3.28 1.95
N PHE A 145 -12.13 -3.25 0.64
CA PHE A 145 -11.46 -2.29 -0.24
C PHE A 145 -11.77 -0.84 0.11
N ILE A 146 -13.02 -0.53 0.47
CA ILE A 146 -13.40 0.81 0.90
C ILE A 146 -12.76 1.14 2.24
N LEU A 147 -12.82 0.22 3.20
CA LEU A 147 -12.21 0.40 4.53
C LEU A 147 -10.71 0.67 4.41
N MET A 148 -9.98 -0.16 3.66
CA MET A 148 -8.54 0.01 3.45
C MET A 148 -8.22 1.30 2.71
N GLY A 149 -9.04 1.66 1.73
CA GLY A 149 -8.92 2.92 1.01
C GLY A 149 -9.05 4.13 1.92
N VAL A 150 -10.11 4.18 2.73
CA VAL A 150 -10.35 5.28 3.68
C VAL A 150 -9.24 5.35 4.74
N LEU A 151 -8.81 4.23 5.31
CA LEU A 151 -7.70 4.21 6.27
C LEU A 151 -6.40 4.74 5.66
N THR A 152 -6.10 4.37 4.42
CA THR A 152 -4.91 4.85 3.71
C THR A 152 -4.98 6.37 3.44
N ILE A 153 -6.16 6.89 3.07
CA ILE A 153 -6.38 8.33 2.94
C ILE A 153 -6.18 9.04 4.29
N MET A 154 -6.68 8.47 5.39
CA MET A 154 -6.51 9.05 6.72
C MET A 154 -5.04 9.11 7.15
N VAL A 155 -4.24 8.09 6.80
CA VAL A 155 -2.77 8.13 7.01
C VAL A 155 -2.15 9.32 6.25
N ALA A 156 -2.58 9.58 5.00
CA ALA A 156 -2.11 10.74 4.24
C ALA A 156 -2.48 12.07 4.90
N VAL A 157 -3.71 12.19 5.38
CA VAL A 157 -4.22 13.40 6.05
C VAL A 157 -3.46 13.67 7.34
N VAL A 158 -3.34 12.65 8.21
CA VAL A 158 -2.62 12.77 9.49
C VAL A 158 -1.15 13.12 9.25
N GLY A 159 -0.50 12.46 8.31
CA GLY A 159 0.89 12.78 7.95
C GLY A 159 1.07 14.19 7.40
N HIS A 160 0.08 14.72 6.68
CA HIS A 160 0.10 16.10 6.19
C HIS A 160 -0.05 17.12 7.34
N VAL A 161 -1.01 16.88 8.23
CA VAL A 161 -1.27 17.75 9.40
C VAL A 161 -0.06 17.77 10.34
N ALA A 162 0.51 16.60 10.65
CA ALA A 162 1.68 16.51 11.52
C ALA A 162 2.89 17.30 10.98
N ARG A 163 3.14 17.23 9.67
CA ARG A 163 4.21 18.02 9.03
C ARG A 163 3.97 19.52 9.11
N ARG A 164 2.74 19.98 8.93
CA ARG A 164 2.38 21.40 9.06
C ARG A 164 2.58 21.90 10.49
N SER A 165 2.20 21.12 11.48
CA SER A 165 2.36 21.49 12.89
C SER A 165 3.84 21.61 13.27
N GLY A 166 4.69 20.68 12.82
CA GLY A 166 6.14 20.74 13.07
C GLY A 166 6.82 21.96 12.44
N GLN A 167 6.38 22.39 11.26
CA GLN A 167 6.90 23.62 10.62
C GLN A 167 6.55 24.88 11.41
N ARG A 168 5.32 25.03 11.90
CA ARG A 168 4.91 26.17 12.70
C ARG A 168 5.72 26.33 13.98
N THR A 169 5.97 25.24 14.69
CA THR A 169 6.77 25.27 15.92
C THR A 169 8.23 25.68 15.65
N GLN A 170 8.79 25.35 14.48
CA GLN A 170 10.12 25.78 14.10
C GLN A 170 10.19 27.27 13.74
N ASP A 171 9.14 27.81 13.11
CA ASP A 171 9.07 29.23 12.75
C ASP A 171 8.88 30.12 14.00
N GLU A 172 8.07 29.67 14.97
CA GLU A 172 7.90 30.35 16.27
C GLU A 172 9.17 30.34 17.12
N GLY A 173 9.99 29.26 17.03
CA GLY A 173 11.28 29.15 17.72
C GLY A 173 12.41 29.99 17.08
N ARG A 174 12.22 30.46 15.85
CA ARG A 174 13.07 31.45 15.19
C ARG A 174 12.52 32.83 15.43
N GLY A 175 12.79 33.41 16.63
CA GLY A 175 12.44 34.80 16.90
C GLY A 175 12.92 35.79 15.85
N PRO A 176 12.41 37.05 15.83
CA PRO A 176 12.82 38.05 14.87
C PRO A 176 14.36 38.20 14.90
N ARG A 177 14.98 38.04 13.74
CA ARG A 177 16.40 38.39 13.57
C ARG A 177 16.47 39.92 13.48
N ASP A 178 16.83 40.52 14.62
CA ASP A 178 17.18 41.92 14.68
C ASP A 178 18.46 42.20 13.86
#